data_62b0978a3dcf3f80fd49dc76e4a502d2
#
_entry.id   62b0978a3dcf3f80fd49dc76e4a502d2
#
_cell.length_a   1.000
_cell.length_b   1.000
_cell.length_c   1.000
_cell.angle_alpha   90.00
_cell.angle_beta   90.00
_cell.angle_gamma   90.00
#
_symmetry.space_group_name_H-M   'P 1'
#
loop_
_entity.id
_entity.type
_entity.pdbx_description
1 polymer ?
#
loop_
_entity_poly.entity_id
_entity_poly.type
_entity_poly.pdbx_seq_one_letter_code
_entity_poly.pdbx_strand_id
1 'polypeptide(L)'
;MRPAFMRDTEKILHLPAYTRYAGKTQVFSFRSNDDLSRRGLHVQLVSRIARDIGRALGLNCDLIEAIGLGHDLGHTPFGHAGERFLNDIYHERTGRYFFHNVQSVRVLDTLYGRNVSLQTLDGVLCHNGEYEQRVFELSDMSSFDQFDQTVEDCIATGYSAIEHLRPMTLEGCVVRISDILAYVGRDRQDAIAAGLLSPDAFDDGRGGAYNSWILTHASIDIVEHSYGRPRIEMSEDLFEEIRRAKRENYEKIYSKGGIEGDSEAELREAFVKLYDRCLRDLNSGDESSYIFKHHISRIEQQLSYYDRTYAWQDDKDQAVVDYIASMTDGYFCELTSKLFPGLEFPHRTYICLLYTSPSP
;
A
#
# COMPACT_ATOMS: atom_id res chain seq x y z
N MET A 1 -9.39 -16.35 26.28
CA MET A 1 -9.78 -15.26 25.31
C MET A 1 -8.56 -15.00 24.42
N ARG A 2 -8.73 -14.91 23.10
CA ARG A 2 -7.59 -14.63 22.20
C ARG A 2 -7.06 -13.22 22.43
N PRO A 3 -5.73 -12.96 22.34
CA PRO A 3 -5.14 -11.64 22.48
C PRO A 3 -5.75 -10.61 21.52
N ALA A 4 -5.72 -9.32 21.89
CA ALA A 4 -6.38 -8.26 21.10
C ALA A 4 -5.81 -8.16 19.68
N PHE A 5 -4.49 -8.10 19.53
CA PHE A 5 -3.83 -7.92 18.24
C PHE A 5 -3.93 -9.16 17.33
N MET A 6 -3.93 -10.36 17.92
CA MET A 6 -4.24 -11.59 17.15
C MET A 6 -5.66 -11.51 16.56
N ARG A 7 -6.64 -10.95 17.29
CA ARG A 7 -7.99 -10.74 16.74
C ARG A 7 -8.00 -9.69 15.64
N ASP A 8 -7.16 -8.67 15.74
CA ASP A 8 -7.04 -7.66 14.68
C ASP A 8 -6.48 -8.28 13.41
N THR A 9 -5.45 -9.11 13.50
CA THR A 9 -4.92 -9.90 12.39
C THR A 9 -6.02 -10.74 11.71
N GLU A 10 -6.82 -11.47 12.49
CA GLU A 10 -7.91 -12.28 11.94
C GLU A 10 -8.98 -11.43 11.24
N LYS A 11 -9.35 -10.29 11.82
CA LYS A 11 -10.30 -9.35 11.20
C LYS A 11 -9.79 -8.85 9.85
N ILE A 12 -8.48 -8.53 9.76
CA ILE A 12 -7.82 -8.07 8.52
C ILE A 12 -7.82 -9.17 7.47
N LEU A 13 -7.37 -10.39 7.81
CA LEU A 13 -7.31 -11.52 6.89
C LEU A 13 -8.65 -11.90 6.27
N HIS A 14 -9.74 -11.73 7.02
CA HIS A 14 -11.10 -12.02 6.56
C HIS A 14 -11.79 -10.88 5.79
N LEU A 15 -11.08 -9.76 5.52
CA LEU A 15 -11.64 -8.69 4.69
C LEU A 15 -11.59 -9.05 3.21
N PRO A 16 -12.64 -8.73 2.44
CA PRO A 16 -12.57 -8.78 0.98
C PRO A 16 -11.45 -7.90 0.41
N ALA A 17 -11.13 -6.77 1.08
CA ALA A 17 -10.01 -5.90 0.72
C ALA A 17 -8.67 -6.64 0.76
N TYR A 18 -8.45 -7.52 1.75
CA TYR A 18 -7.26 -8.37 1.83
C TYR A 18 -7.16 -9.35 0.65
N THR A 19 -8.26 -10.00 0.30
CA THR A 19 -8.31 -10.90 -0.86
C THR A 19 -7.94 -10.18 -2.17
N ARG A 20 -8.31 -8.90 -2.31
CA ARG A 20 -8.02 -8.09 -3.51
C ARG A 20 -6.54 -7.78 -3.71
N TYR A 21 -5.69 -7.92 -2.70
CA TYR A 21 -4.24 -7.81 -2.84
C TYR A 21 -3.67 -8.69 -3.96
N ALA A 22 -4.24 -9.88 -4.16
CA ALA A 22 -3.81 -10.80 -5.22
C ALA A 22 -4.01 -10.22 -6.65
N GLY A 23 -4.94 -9.29 -6.81
CA GLY A 23 -5.24 -8.65 -8.09
C GLY A 23 -4.66 -7.25 -8.25
N LYS A 24 -3.84 -6.77 -7.30
CA LYS A 24 -3.17 -5.46 -7.35
C LYS A 24 -1.68 -5.64 -7.64
N THR A 25 -1.19 -4.88 -8.60
CA THR A 25 0.24 -4.84 -8.94
C THR A 25 1.04 -4.23 -7.80
N GLN A 26 2.28 -4.71 -7.60
CA GLN A 26 3.25 -4.06 -6.72
C GLN A 26 3.93 -2.90 -7.47
N VAL A 27 4.63 -3.18 -8.57
CA VAL A 27 5.36 -2.17 -9.36
C VAL A 27 5.00 -2.24 -10.84
N PHE A 28 5.02 -3.44 -11.45
CA PHE A 28 4.95 -3.60 -12.91
C PHE A 28 3.51 -3.87 -13.38
N SER A 29 2.80 -2.80 -13.74
CA SER A 29 1.46 -2.88 -14.32
C SER A 29 1.51 -3.37 -15.77
N PHE A 30 0.40 -3.95 -16.25
CA PHE A 30 0.23 -4.44 -17.62
C PHE A 30 1.19 -5.54 -18.07
N ARG A 31 1.98 -6.14 -17.15
CA ARG A 31 2.82 -7.29 -17.47
C ARG A 31 2.19 -8.58 -16.94
N SER A 32 2.06 -9.56 -17.83
CA SER A 32 1.57 -10.90 -17.50
C SER A 32 2.77 -11.82 -17.33
N ASN A 33 3.27 -11.86 -16.11
CA ASN A 33 4.26 -12.84 -15.67
C ASN A 33 3.85 -13.24 -14.25
N ASP A 34 3.64 -14.55 -14.06
CA ASP A 34 3.15 -15.09 -12.78
C ASP A 34 4.22 -15.03 -11.67
N ASP A 35 5.50 -14.85 -12.04
CA ASP A 35 6.63 -14.72 -11.11
C ASP A 35 6.77 -13.31 -10.54
N LEU A 36 6.08 -12.30 -11.11
CA LEU A 36 6.12 -10.94 -10.61
C LEU A 36 5.31 -10.79 -9.33
N SER A 37 5.88 -10.04 -8.40
CA SER A 37 5.26 -9.80 -7.11
C SER A 37 3.91 -9.10 -7.24
N ARG A 38 2.94 -9.61 -6.50
CA ARG A 38 1.67 -8.95 -6.25
C ARG A 38 1.67 -8.38 -4.85
N ARG A 39 0.81 -7.40 -4.61
CA ARG A 39 0.71 -6.73 -3.30
C ARG A 39 0.46 -7.70 -2.15
N GLY A 40 -0.25 -8.80 -2.40
CA GLY A 40 -0.44 -9.86 -1.41
C GLY A 40 0.86 -10.51 -0.93
N LEU A 41 1.86 -10.69 -1.80
CA LEU A 41 3.18 -11.18 -1.40
C LEU A 41 3.95 -10.12 -0.63
N HIS A 42 3.89 -8.85 -1.07
CA HIS A 42 4.58 -7.75 -0.40
C HIS A 42 4.16 -7.62 1.08
N VAL A 43 2.86 -7.56 1.38
CA VAL A 43 2.39 -7.42 2.77
C VAL A 43 2.80 -8.62 3.65
N GLN A 44 2.92 -9.82 3.09
CA GLN A 44 3.44 -10.98 3.79
C GLN A 44 4.94 -10.85 4.09
N LEU A 45 5.73 -10.34 3.13
CA LEU A 45 7.16 -10.09 3.32
C LEU A 45 7.41 -9.03 4.38
N VAL A 46 6.68 -7.91 4.33
CA VAL A 46 6.73 -6.85 5.35
C VAL A 46 6.45 -7.42 6.73
N SER A 47 5.33 -8.13 6.88
CA SER A 47 4.96 -8.77 8.14
C SER A 47 6.03 -9.74 8.63
N ARG A 48 6.64 -10.53 7.73
CA ARG A 48 7.66 -11.51 8.07
C ARG A 48 8.93 -10.86 8.57
N ILE A 49 9.47 -9.87 7.82
CA ILE A 49 10.68 -9.14 8.19
C ILE A 49 10.47 -8.41 9.53
N ALA A 50 9.36 -7.69 9.65
CA ALA A 50 9.03 -6.96 10.86
C ALA A 50 8.93 -7.87 12.10
N ARG A 51 8.35 -9.07 11.96
CA ARG A 51 8.24 -10.05 13.06
C ARG A 51 9.60 -10.64 13.43
N ASP A 52 10.52 -10.82 12.50
CA ASP A 52 11.85 -11.32 12.81
C ASP A 52 12.65 -10.28 13.61
N ILE A 53 12.62 -9.01 13.20
CA ILE A 53 13.23 -7.90 13.95
C ILE A 53 12.52 -7.73 15.32
N GLY A 54 11.20 -7.67 15.34
CA GLY A 54 10.42 -7.47 16.55
C GLY A 54 10.64 -8.58 17.60
N ARG A 55 10.76 -9.84 17.15
CA ARG A 55 11.06 -10.97 18.05
C ARG A 55 12.43 -10.81 18.71
N ALA A 56 13.44 -10.39 17.95
CA ALA A 56 14.77 -10.15 18.47
C ALA A 56 14.80 -8.98 19.46
N LEU A 57 13.96 -7.98 19.26
CA LEU A 57 13.82 -6.82 20.16
C LEU A 57 12.85 -7.07 21.34
N GLY A 58 12.18 -8.23 21.41
CA GLY A 58 11.20 -8.54 22.45
C GLY A 58 9.86 -7.81 22.32
N LEU A 59 9.52 -7.34 21.11
CA LEU A 59 8.28 -6.61 20.81
C LEU A 59 7.09 -7.55 20.59
N ASN A 60 5.89 -6.99 20.54
CA ASN A 60 4.65 -7.75 20.33
C ASN A 60 4.48 -8.14 18.85
N CYS A 61 4.82 -9.39 18.54
CA CYS A 61 4.74 -9.91 17.17
C CYS A 61 3.30 -9.99 16.62
N ASP A 62 2.28 -10.07 17.47
CA ASP A 62 0.88 -10.08 17.02
C ASP A 62 0.45 -8.68 16.53
N LEU A 63 0.91 -7.62 17.21
CA LEU A 63 0.70 -6.24 16.76
C LEU A 63 1.44 -5.97 15.45
N ILE A 64 2.70 -6.36 15.37
CA ILE A 64 3.50 -6.24 14.15
C ILE A 64 2.81 -6.94 12.97
N GLU A 65 2.28 -8.15 13.17
CA GLU A 65 1.58 -8.90 12.13
C GLU A 65 0.32 -8.18 11.67
N ALA A 66 -0.49 -7.68 12.61
CA ALA A 66 -1.71 -6.95 12.31
C ALA A 66 -1.43 -5.69 11.47
N ILE A 67 -0.43 -4.90 11.86
CA ILE A 67 -0.01 -3.70 11.12
C ILE A 67 0.52 -4.11 9.73
N GLY A 68 1.45 -5.06 9.67
CA GLY A 68 2.10 -5.48 8.42
C GLY A 68 1.13 -6.07 7.38
N LEU A 69 0.07 -6.76 7.80
CA LEU A 69 -0.95 -7.29 6.90
C LEU A 69 -1.98 -6.25 6.48
N GLY A 70 -2.20 -5.22 7.31
CA GLY A 70 -3.23 -4.21 7.10
C GLY A 70 -2.76 -2.93 6.42
N HIS A 71 -1.45 -2.66 6.35
CA HIS A 71 -0.93 -1.35 5.99
C HIS A 71 -1.35 -0.86 4.60
N ASP A 72 -1.42 -1.73 3.62
CA ASP A 72 -1.66 -1.44 2.20
C ASP A 72 -3.13 -1.63 1.73
N LEU A 73 -4.10 -1.92 2.63
CA LEU A 73 -5.49 -2.24 2.27
C LEU A 73 -6.17 -1.18 1.40
N GLY A 74 -5.78 0.09 1.58
CA GLY A 74 -6.30 1.24 0.87
C GLY A 74 -5.61 1.55 -0.46
N HIS A 75 -4.63 0.76 -0.87
CA HIS A 75 -3.89 1.03 -2.11
C HIS A 75 -4.79 0.94 -3.35
N THR A 76 -4.58 1.86 -4.30
CA THR A 76 -5.32 1.94 -5.55
C THR A 76 -4.92 0.84 -6.55
N PRO A 77 -5.72 0.56 -7.60
CA PRO A 77 -5.20 -0.14 -8.76
C PRO A 77 -4.00 0.62 -9.35
N PHE A 78 -3.07 -0.09 -9.93
CA PHE A 78 -1.81 0.41 -10.53
C PHE A 78 -0.86 1.12 -9.54
N GLY A 79 -0.91 0.74 -8.28
CA GLY A 79 0.05 1.20 -7.27
C GLY A 79 0.13 2.71 -7.13
N HIS A 80 1.33 3.27 -6.98
CA HIS A 80 1.53 4.71 -6.80
C HIS A 80 1.12 5.59 -7.98
N ALA A 81 1.10 5.04 -9.21
CA ALA A 81 0.58 5.80 -10.36
C ALA A 81 -0.92 6.07 -10.20
N GLY A 82 -1.68 5.02 -9.86
CA GLY A 82 -3.11 5.17 -9.59
C GLY A 82 -3.42 6.05 -8.38
N GLU A 83 -2.59 5.96 -7.33
CA GLU A 83 -2.67 6.84 -6.15
C GLU A 83 -2.51 8.31 -6.54
N ARG A 84 -1.47 8.63 -7.32
CA ARG A 84 -1.22 9.98 -7.81
C ARG A 84 -2.39 10.50 -8.64
N PHE A 85 -2.91 9.72 -9.59
CA PHE A 85 -4.04 10.13 -10.41
C PHE A 85 -5.30 10.37 -9.60
N LEU A 86 -5.61 9.46 -8.66
CA LEU A 86 -6.80 9.59 -7.81
C LEU A 86 -6.67 10.79 -6.86
N ASN A 87 -5.49 11.01 -6.29
CA ASN A 87 -5.19 12.17 -5.45
C ASN A 87 -5.37 13.48 -6.23
N ASP A 88 -4.80 13.60 -7.44
CA ASP A 88 -4.91 14.80 -8.26
C ASP A 88 -6.38 15.15 -8.55
N ILE A 89 -7.17 14.15 -8.98
CA ILE A 89 -8.59 14.33 -9.29
C ILE A 89 -9.37 14.73 -8.04
N TYR A 90 -9.15 14.05 -6.92
CA TYR A 90 -9.86 14.29 -5.68
C TYR A 90 -9.52 15.67 -5.11
N HIS A 91 -8.22 16.03 -5.13
CA HIS A 91 -7.76 17.34 -4.66
C HIS A 91 -8.28 18.49 -5.52
N GLU A 92 -8.25 18.37 -6.85
CA GLU A 92 -8.79 19.39 -7.76
C GLU A 92 -10.27 19.70 -7.50
N ARG A 93 -11.04 18.66 -7.13
CA ARG A 93 -12.49 18.77 -6.91
C ARG A 93 -12.88 19.25 -5.53
N THR A 94 -12.17 18.80 -4.52
CA THR A 94 -12.58 18.95 -3.11
C THR A 94 -11.63 19.78 -2.28
N GLY A 95 -10.41 20.03 -2.74
CA GLY A 95 -9.32 20.60 -1.96
C GLY A 95 -8.72 19.62 -0.93
N ARG A 96 -9.20 18.38 -0.87
CA ARG A 96 -8.76 17.32 0.06
C ARG A 96 -7.77 16.40 -0.62
N TYR A 97 -6.96 15.67 0.16
CA TYR A 97 -5.94 14.78 -0.35
C TYR A 97 -6.30 13.32 -0.14
N PHE A 98 -5.83 12.47 -1.06
CA PHE A 98 -5.93 11.02 -0.98
C PHE A 98 -4.54 10.40 -0.78
N PHE A 99 -4.41 9.52 0.22
CA PHE A 99 -3.23 8.69 0.44
C PHE A 99 -3.64 7.27 0.79
N HIS A 100 -2.89 6.29 0.31
CA HIS A 100 -3.22 4.87 0.52
C HIS A 100 -3.19 4.44 1.99
N ASN A 101 -2.30 5.02 2.82
CA ASN A 101 -2.24 4.75 4.25
C ASN A 101 -3.50 5.27 4.99
N VAL A 102 -3.95 6.49 4.67
CA VAL A 102 -5.21 7.05 5.17
C VAL A 102 -6.39 6.19 4.72
N GLN A 103 -6.41 5.79 3.45
CA GLN A 103 -7.44 4.91 2.91
C GLN A 103 -7.42 3.52 3.54
N SER A 104 -6.24 3.01 3.96
CA SER A 104 -6.14 1.73 4.69
C SER A 104 -6.83 1.79 6.04
N VAL A 105 -6.65 2.89 6.78
CA VAL A 105 -7.40 3.17 8.01
C VAL A 105 -8.90 3.23 7.73
N ARG A 106 -9.30 3.98 6.70
CA ARG A 106 -10.70 4.11 6.31
C ARG A 106 -11.35 2.78 5.94
N VAL A 107 -10.62 1.89 5.26
CA VAL A 107 -11.06 0.52 4.98
C VAL A 107 -11.35 -0.23 6.27
N LEU A 108 -10.44 -0.19 7.24
CA LEU A 108 -10.58 -0.93 8.49
C LEU A 108 -11.69 -0.39 9.39
N ASP A 109 -11.73 0.91 9.58
CA ASP A 109 -12.61 1.55 10.56
C ASP A 109 -13.97 1.94 9.97
N THR A 110 -13.98 2.64 8.82
CA THR A 110 -15.20 3.22 8.26
C THR A 110 -15.95 2.25 7.35
N LEU A 111 -15.27 1.68 6.33
CA LEU A 111 -15.95 0.90 5.30
C LEU A 111 -16.36 -0.49 5.78
N TYR A 112 -15.53 -1.13 6.60
CA TYR A 112 -15.84 -2.47 7.13
C TYR A 112 -16.18 -2.47 8.63
N GLY A 113 -16.07 -1.33 9.31
CA GLY A 113 -16.46 -1.18 10.71
C GLY A 113 -15.78 -2.17 11.65
N ARG A 114 -14.54 -2.56 11.34
CA ARG A 114 -13.80 -3.51 12.18
C ARG A 114 -13.32 -2.80 13.43
N ASN A 115 -13.76 -3.23 14.58
CA ASN A 115 -13.27 -2.70 15.85
C ASN A 115 -11.80 -3.13 16.08
N VAL A 116 -10.89 -2.43 15.41
CA VAL A 116 -9.44 -2.64 15.44
C VAL A 116 -8.83 -1.74 16.52
N SER A 117 -7.76 -2.20 17.16
CA SER A 117 -7.08 -1.43 18.20
C SER A 117 -6.43 -0.16 17.66
N LEU A 118 -6.33 0.88 18.50
CA LEU A 118 -5.68 2.14 18.16
C LEU A 118 -4.26 1.93 17.69
N GLN A 119 -3.50 1.05 18.36
CA GLN A 119 -2.11 0.74 17.98
C GLN A 119 -1.99 0.13 16.58
N THR A 120 -2.94 -0.70 16.20
CA THR A 120 -2.97 -1.27 14.84
C THR A 120 -3.32 -0.21 13.81
N LEU A 121 -4.33 0.63 14.06
CA LEU A 121 -4.72 1.72 13.16
C LEU A 121 -3.62 2.75 12.99
N ASP A 122 -2.98 3.15 14.09
CA ASP A 122 -1.85 4.08 14.09
C ASP A 122 -0.65 3.53 13.29
N GLY A 123 -0.29 2.27 13.53
CA GLY A 123 0.77 1.62 12.77
C GLY A 123 0.45 1.53 11.28
N VAL A 124 -0.82 1.28 10.91
CA VAL A 124 -1.30 1.29 9.52
C VAL A 124 -1.24 2.70 8.94
N LEU A 125 -1.61 3.75 9.68
CA LEU A 125 -1.50 5.14 9.21
C LEU A 125 -0.06 5.56 8.99
N CYS A 126 0.83 5.19 9.91
CA CYS A 126 2.20 5.71 9.99
C CYS A 126 3.25 4.85 9.25
N HIS A 127 2.83 3.79 8.52
CA HIS A 127 3.77 2.90 7.83
C HIS A 127 4.53 3.57 6.69
N ASN A 128 4.02 4.69 6.17
CA ASN A 128 4.52 5.35 4.97
C ASN A 128 6.03 5.61 5.06
N GLY A 129 6.80 4.65 4.52
CA GLY A 129 8.27 4.58 4.62
C GLY A 129 9.02 5.37 3.55
N GLU A 130 8.30 6.17 2.74
CA GLU A 130 8.92 6.94 1.66
C GLU A 130 9.90 8.00 2.17
N TYR A 131 9.69 8.46 3.41
CA TYR A 131 10.56 9.45 4.05
C TYR A 131 11.73 8.76 4.75
N GLU A 132 12.91 9.03 4.24
CA GLU A 132 14.16 8.45 4.71
C GLU A 132 14.51 8.95 6.11
N GLN A 133 14.44 8.07 7.09
CA GLN A 133 14.82 8.35 8.47
C GLN A 133 15.77 7.27 8.97
N ARG A 134 16.85 7.68 9.62
CA ARG A 134 17.78 6.78 10.31
C ARG A 134 17.28 6.37 11.68
N VAL A 135 16.52 7.25 12.33
CA VAL A 135 15.99 7.09 13.69
C VAL A 135 14.48 7.26 13.64
N PHE A 136 13.75 6.28 14.13
CA PHE A 136 12.30 6.29 14.24
C PHE A 136 11.92 6.48 15.71
N GLU A 137 11.45 7.69 16.01
CA GLU A 137 10.94 8.07 17.33
C GLU A 137 9.45 7.87 17.42
N LEU A 138 8.95 7.66 18.63
CA LEU A 138 7.54 7.50 18.90
C LEU A 138 6.81 8.86 18.89
N SER A 139 5.52 8.84 18.58
CA SER A 139 4.61 9.95 18.83
C SER A 139 4.04 9.90 20.25
N ASP A 140 3.47 11.01 20.70
CA ASP A 140 2.75 11.13 21.97
C ASP A 140 1.26 10.74 21.84
N MET A 141 0.88 10.06 20.75
CA MET A 141 -0.49 9.61 20.49
C MET A 141 -0.99 8.72 21.63
N SER A 142 -2.19 9.00 22.16
CA SER A 142 -2.74 8.27 23.31
C SER A 142 -4.25 8.05 23.25
N SER A 143 -4.96 8.64 22.29
CA SER A 143 -6.42 8.54 22.18
C SER A 143 -6.91 8.44 20.76
N PHE A 144 -8.12 7.92 20.56
CA PHE A 144 -8.79 7.94 19.26
C PHE A 144 -9.08 9.36 18.78
N ASP A 145 -9.40 10.31 19.66
CA ASP A 145 -9.64 11.70 19.26
C ASP A 145 -8.40 12.34 18.62
N GLN A 146 -7.20 12.09 19.18
CA GLN A 146 -5.94 12.54 18.60
C GLN A 146 -5.66 11.84 17.27
N PHE A 147 -5.97 10.53 17.19
CA PHE A 147 -5.81 9.75 15.97
C PHE A 147 -6.72 10.27 14.84
N ASP A 148 -8.00 10.49 15.13
CA ASP A 148 -8.96 11.02 14.17
C ASP A 148 -8.57 12.40 13.67
N GLN A 149 -8.03 13.27 14.55
CA GLN A 149 -7.49 14.56 14.15
C GLN A 149 -6.28 14.41 13.24
N THR A 150 -5.37 13.47 13.53
CA THR A 150 -4.20 13.20 12.67
C THR A 150 -4.63 12.70 11.29
N VAL A 151 -5.63 11.84 11.22
CA VAL A 151 -6.21 11.37 9.94
C VAL A 151 -6.79 12.56 9.16
N GLU A 152 -7.56 13.43 9.84
CA GLU A 152 -8.15 14.62 9.19
C GLU A 152 -7.06 15.60 8.73
N ASP A 153 -6.00 15.81 9.51
CA ASP A 153 -4.87 16.65 9.11
C ASP A 153 -4.18 16.11 7.84
N CYS A 154 -4.01 14.81 7.71
CA CYS A 154 -3.48 14.18 6.49
C CYS A 154 -4.37 14.46 5.28
N ILE A 155 -5.69 14.37 5.44
CA ILE A 155 -6.65 14.62 4.36
C ILE A 155 -6.71 16.11 4.00
N ALA A 156 -6.60 17.01 4.99
CA ALA A 156 -6.77 18.45 4.80
C ALA A 156 -5.49 19.14 4.30
N THR A 157 -4.31 18.71 4.77
CA THR A 157 -3.03 19.41 4.51
C THR A 157 -2.05 18.61 3.63
N GLY A 158 -2.36 17.33 3.37
CA GLY A 158 -1.62 16.51 2.43
C GLY A 158 -0.22 16.14 2.89
N TYR A 159 0.74 16.27 1.98
CA TYR A 159 2.14 15.85 2.20
C TYR A 159 2.77 16.48 3.44
N SER A 160 2.39 17.71 3.80
CA SER A 160 2.92 18.37 4.99
C SER A 160 2.56 17.68 6.31
N ALA A 161 1.43 16.96 6.37
CA ALA A 161 1.09 16.12 7.52
C ALA A 161 1.70 14.73 7.41
N ILE A 162 1.64 14.13 6.21
CA ILE A 162 2.13 12.76 5.95
C ILE A 162 3.61 12.62 6.30
N GLU A 163 4.47 13.57 5.94
CA GLU A 163 5.92 13.53 6.22
C GLU A 163 6.26 13.59 7.72
N HIS A 164 5.33 14.09 8.54
CA HIS A 164 5.51 14.21 9.99
C HIS A 164 4.90 13.07 10.80
N LEU A 165 4.26 12.09 10.13
CA LEU A 165 3.69 10.93 10.80
C LEU A 165 4.75 10.13 11.55
N ARG A 166 4.46 9.81 12.82
CA ARG A 166 5.29 8.98 13.68
C ARG A 166 4.42 7.94 14.38
N PRO A 167 4.79 6.65 14.33
CA PRO A 167 4.04 5.61 15.04
C PRO A 167 4.06 5.83 16.55
N MET A 168 2.96 5.47 17.22
CA MET A 168 2.88 5.50 18.69
C MET A 168 3.58 4.31 19.36
N THR A 169 3.97 3.28 18.59
CA THR A 169 4.58 2.05 19.11
C THR A 169 5.88 1.70 18.38
N LEU A 170 6.78 1.00 19.06
CA LEU A 170 8.01 0.48 18.44
C LEU A 170 7.68 -0.56 17.35
N GLU A 171 6.59 -1.29 17.51
CA GLU A 171 6.05 -2.22 16.53
C GLU A 171 5.71 -1.51 15.22
N GLY A 172 5.03 -0.36 15.29
CA GLY A 172 4.76 0.48 14.12
C GLY A 172 6.04 0.99 13.45
N CYS A 173 7.04 1.41 14.23
CA CYS A 173 8.35 1.81 13.70
C CYS A 173 9.06 0.66 12.99
N VAL A 174 9.01 -0.56 13.55
CA VAL A 174 9.59 -1.76 12.92
C VAL A 174 8.87 -2.10 11.62
N VAL A 175 7.54 -2.00 11.56
CA VAL A 175 6.80 -2.24 10.30
C VAL A 175 7.18 -1.20 9.25
N ARG A 176 7.27 0.08 9.62
CA ARG A 176 7.65 1.16 8.71
C ARG A 176 9.01 0.94 8.04
N ILE A 177 10.05 0.55 8.80
CA ILE A 177 11.35 0.24 8.20
C ILE A 177 11.32 -1.07 7.40
N SER A 178 10.54 -2.06 7.84
CA SER A 178 10.43 -3.35 7.17
C SER A 178 9.73 -3.25 5.82
N ASP A 179 8.84 -2.29 5.64
CA ASP A 179 8.22 -1.99 4.36
C ASP A 179 9.29 -1.59 3.33
N ILE A 180 10.20 -0.67 3.68
CA ILE A 180 11.33 -0.29 2.83
C ILE A 180 12.20 -1.51 2.48
N LEU A 181 12.55 -2.31 3.48
CA LEU A 181 13.39 -3.49 3.28
C LEU A 181 12.73 -4.52 2.37
N ALA A 182 11.41 -4.66 2.45
CA ALA A 182 10.67 -5.63 1.66
C ALA A 182 10.67 -5.30 0.16
N TYR A 183 10.58 -4.01 -0.22
CA TYR A 183 10.52 -3.66 -1.64
C TYR A 183 11.88 -3.40 -2.29
N VAL A 184 12.86 -2.83 -1.58
CA VAL A 184 14.13 -2.37 -2.19
C VAL A 184 14.84 -3.47 -2.97
N GLY A 185 14.98 -4.66 -2.41
CA GLY A 185 15.63 -5.79 -3.11
C GLY A 185 14.66 -6.57 -4.01
N ARG A 186 13.39 -6.68 -3.62
CA ARG A 186 12.39 -7.44 -4.37
C ARG A 186 12.06 -6.81 -5.71
N ASP A 187 11.91 -5.48 -5.75
CA ASP A 187 11.61 -4.77 -7.00
C ASP A 187 12.73 -4.89 -8.03
N ARG A 188 13.99 -5.02 -7.58
CA ARG A 188 15.13 -5.35 -8.47
C ARG A 188 14.99 -6.73 -9.09
N GLN A 189 14.61 -7.74 -8.27
CA GLN A 189 14.38 -9.09 -8.76
C GLN A 189 13.22 -9.13 -9.75
N ASP A 190 12.14 -8.41 -9.47
CA ASP A 190 10.99 -8.32 -10.36
C ASP A 190 11.33 -7.59 -11.69
N ALA A 191 12.18 -6.54 -11.65
CA ALA A 191 12.65 -5.87 -12.86
C ALA A 191 13.47 -6.79 -13.75
N ILE A 192 14.32 -7.64 -13.15
CA ILE A 192 15.10 -8.66 -13.87
C ILE A 192 14.16 -9.75 -14.42
N ALA A 193 13.24 -10.26 -13.62
CA ALA A 193 12.26 -11.26 -14.03
C ALA A 193 11.33 -10.76 -15.15
N ALA A 194 11.03 -9.46 -15.16
CA ALA A 194 10.27 -8.81 -16.23
C ALA A 194 11.09 -8.57 -17.51
N GLY A 195 12.40 -8.88 -17.51
CA GLY A 195 13.29 -8.65 -18.64
C GLY A 195 13.56 -7.17 -18.94
N LEU A 196 13.32 -6.28 -17.97
CA LEU A 196 13.54 -4.83 -18.10
C LEU A 196 14.98 -4.43 -17.84
N LEU A 197 15.63 -5.13 -16.95
CA LEU A 197 17.00 -4.88 -16.52
C LEU A 197 17.78 -6.19 -16.47
N SER A 198 19.10 -6.10 -16.72
CA SER A 198 20.00 -7.24 -16.52
C SER A 198 20.45 -7.34 -15.05
N PRO A 199 20.88 -8.52 -14.56
CA PRO A 199 21.35 -8.69 -13.19
C PRO A 199 22.48 -7.75 -12.78
N ASP A 200 23.35 -7.35 -13.74
CA ASP A 200 24.47 -6.45 -13.57
C ASP A 200 24.09 -4.94 -13.65
N ALA A 201 22.81 -4.65 -13.78
CA ALA A 201 22.32 -3.28 -13.83
C ALA A 201 22.44 -2.52 -12.51
N PHE A 202 22.52 -3.24 -11.39
CA PHE A 202 22.55 -2.66 -10.04
C PHE A 202 23.93 -2.76 -9.42
N ASP A 203 24.27 -1.75 -8.60
CA ASP A 203 25.51 -1.78 -7.79
C ASP A 203 25.44 -2.95 -6.81
N ASP A 204 26.50 -3.76 -6.81
CA ASP A 204 26.67 -4.94 -5.94
C ASP A 204 26.98 -4.59 -4.48
N GLY A 205 26.94 -3.33 -4.03
CA GLY A 205 27.20 -2.93 -2.65
C GLY A 205 26.79 -3.98 -1.61
N ARG A 206 26.80 -3.70 -0.37
CA ARG A 206 26.42 -4.69 0.67
C ARG A 206 25.02 -5.27 0.49
N GLY A 207 24.11 -4.51 -0.18
CA GLY A 207 22.75 -4.93 -0.49
C GLY A 207 22.60 -5.66 -1.83
N GLY A 208 23.42 -5.35 -2.83
CA GLY A 208 23.41 -5.95 -4.17
C GLY A 208 22.03 -6.18 -4.79
N ALA A 209 21.97 -7.11 -5.72
CA ALA A 209 20.71 -7.66 -6.24
C ALA A 209 20.13 -8.81 -5.39
N TYR A 210 20.88 -9.30 -4.41
CA TYR A 210 20.52 -10.44 -3.57
C TYR A 210 19.68 -10.00 -2.35
N ASN A 211 18.38 -10.08 -2.48
CA ASN A 211 17.41 -9.68 -1.48
C ASN A 211 17.65 -10.32 -0.09
N SER A 212 17.94 -11.62 -0.04
CA SER A 212 18.14 -12.33 1.24
C SER A 212 19.31 -11.79 2.05
N TRP A 213 20.38 -11.34 1.39
CA TRP A 213 21.56 -10.81 2.05
C TRP A 213 21.30 -9.43 2.68
N ILE A 214 20.65 -8.50 1.94
CA ILE A 214 20.29 -7.19 2.49
C ILE A 214 19.34 -7.33 3.68
N LEU A 215 18.35 -8.24 3.59
CA LEU A 215 17.41 -8.48 4.68
C LEU A 215 18.11 -8.98 5.94
N THR A 216 19.07 -9.89 5.81
CA THR A 216 19.83 -10.41 6.96
C THR A 216 20.68 -9.31 7.60
N HIS A 217 21.45 -8.56 6.81
CA HIS A 217 22.28 -7.48 7.32
C HIS A 217 21.47 -6.37 7.97
N ALA A 218 20.40 -5.92 7.30
CA ALA A 218 19.55 -4.85 7.83
C ALA A 218 18.88 -5.27 9.15
N SER A 219 18.40 -6.51 9.24
CA SER A 219 17.75 -6.99 10.46
C SER A 219 18.73 -7.05 11.63
N ILE A 220 19.97 -7.51 11.42
CA ILE A 220 21.01 -7.55 12.46
C ILE A 220 21.36 -6.14 12.90
N ASP A 221 21.67 -5.25 11.96
CA ASP A 221 22.04 -3.86 12.25
C ASP A 221 20.96 -3.12 13.05
N ILE A 222 19.71 -3.22 12.61
CA ILE A 222 18.56 -2.58 13.30
C ILE A 222 18.43 -3.13 14.73
N VAL A 223 18.57 -4.44 14.93
CA VAL A 223 18.50 -5.05 16.26
C VAL A 223 19.63 -4.57 17.16
N GLU A 224 20.88 -4.55 16.67
CA GLU A 224 22.04 -4.10 17.43
C GLU A 224 21.94 -2.63 17.86
N HIS A 225 21.39 -1.77 16.99
CA HIS A 225 21.25 -0.35 17.28
C HIS A 225 20.00 0.02 18.08
N SER A 226 18.98 -0.85 18.10
CA SER A 226 17.70 -0.58 18.75
C SER A 226 17.51 -1.29 20.09
N TYR A 227 18.24 -2.39 20.36
CA TYR A 227 18.02 -3.22 21.53
C TYR A 227 18.13 -2.43 22.84
N GLY A 228 17.07 -2.49 23.66
CA GLY A 228 16.98 -1.78 24.94
C GLY A 228 16.80 -0.26 24.83
N ARG A 229 16.52 0.28 23.64
CA ARG A 229 16.26 1.71 23.43
C ARG A 229 14.76 1.97 23.21
N PRO A 230 14.27 3.18 23.55
CA PRO A 230 12.86 3.56 23.32
C PRO A 230 12.62 4.09 21.89
N ARG A 231 13.38 3.62 20.91
CA ARG A 231 13.30 4.00 19.50
C ARG A 231 13.87 2.90 18.63
N ILE A 232 13.52 2.90 17.35
CA ILE A 232 14.16 2.05 16.34
C ILE A 232 15.19 2.88 15.59
N GLU A 233 16.39 2.34 15.45
CA GLU A 233 17.54 3.03 14.85
C GLU A 233 18.38 2.05 14.03
N MET A 234 18.98 2.53 12.95
CA MET A 234 19.97 1.81 12.16
C MET A 234 21.31 2.56 12.16
N SER A 235 22.39 1.86 11.83
CA SER A 235 23.69 2.51 11.64
C SER A 235 23.65 3.52 10.49
N GLU A 236 24.61 4.45 10.49
CA GLU A 236 24.79 5.40 9.39
C GLU A 236 25.12 4.66 8.08
N ASP A 237 25.95 3.62 8.16
CA ASP A 237 26.36 2.81 7.00
C ASP A 237 25.16 2.13 6.34
N LEU A 238 24.26 1.51 7.13
CA LEU A 238 23.05 0.89 6.60
C LEU A 238 22.09 1.93 6.02
N PHE A 239 21.93 3.06 6.70
CA PHE A 239 21.06 4.14 6.23
C PHE A 239 21.50 4.66 4.85
N GLU A 240 22.78 4.95 4.66
CA GLU A 240 23.30 5.42 3.38
C GLU A 240 23.23 4.33 2.29
N GLU A 241 23.36 3.06 2.66
CA GLU A 241 23.18 1.95 1.72
C GLU A 241 21.73 1.82 1.24
N ILE A 242 20.75 1.89 2.15
CA ILE A 242 19.31 1.88 1.79
C ILE A 242 18.97 3.09 0.93
N ARG A 243 19.46 4.27 1.29
CA ARG A 243 19.29 5.51 0.54
C ARG A 243 19.79 5.40 -0.90
N ARG A 244 21.01 4.88 -1.05
CA ARG A 244 21.59 4.62 -2.37
C ARG A 244 20.75 3.64 -3.17
N ALA A 245 20.36 2.52 -2.54
CA ALA A 245 19.55 1.50 -3.20
C ALA A 245 18.18 2.02 -3.62
N LYS A 246 17.51 2.82 -2.79
CA LYS A 246 16.24 3.50 -3.15
C LYS A 246 16.40 4.45 -4.33
N ARG A 247 17.45 5.29 -4.33
CA ARG A 247 17.73 6.21 -5.43
C ARG A 247 17.97 5.45 -6.74
N GLU A 248 18.75 4.39 -6.69
CA GLU A 248 19.02 3.55 -7.85
C GLU A 248 17.74 2.87 -8.38
N ASN A 249 16.87 2.38 -7.49
CA ASN A 249 15.56 1.85 -7.88
C ASN A 249 14.70 2.93 -8.52
N TYR A 250 14.69 4.15 -7.96
CA TYR A 250 13.95 5.25 -8.55
C TYR A 250 14.41 5.56 -9.97
N GLU A 251 15.71 5.69 -10.18
CA GLU A 251 16.29 6.02 -11.49
C GLU A 251 16.15 4.90 -12.53
N LYS A 252 16.24 3.65 -12.11
CA LYS A 252 16.29 2.50 -13.04
C LYS A 252 14.95 1.78 -13.20
N ILE A 253 14.14 1.77 -12.14
CA ILE A 253 12.87 1.03 -12.10
C ILE A 253 11.69 1.99 -12.22
N TYR A 254 11.49 2.89 -11.24
CA TYR A 254 10.24 3.64 -11.14
C TYR A 254 10.13 4.77 -12.17
N SER A 255 11.26 5.41 -12.54
CA SER A 255 11.27 6.44 -13.58
C SER A 255 11.14 5.88 -14.99
N LYS A 256 11.43 4.57 -15.21
CA LYS A 256 11.45 3.92 -16.52
C LYS A 256 10.50 2.73 -16.63
N GLY A 257 10.12 2.14 -15.55
CA GLY A 257 9.43 0.83 -15.50
C GLY A 257 8.01 0.88 -14.98
N GLY A 258 7.49 2.06 -14.70
CA GLY A 258 6.09 2.29 -14.41
C GLY A 258 5.22 2.10 -15.66
N ILE A 259 4.21 2.87 -15.77
CA ILE A 259 3.35 2.93 -16.95
C ILE A 259 4.06 3.89 -17.92
N GLU A 260 4.52 3.38 -19.09
CA GLU A 260 5.33 4.15 -20.02
C GLU A 260 4.48 5.07 -20.92
N GLY A 261 4.91 6.34 -21.07
CA GLY A 261 4.54 7.25 -22.16
C GLY A 261 3.03 7.42 -22.37
N ASP A 262 2.55 7.11 -23.56
CA ASP A 262 1.15 7.27 -23.97
C ASP A 262 0.19 6.47 -23.05
N SER A 263 0.63 5.33 -22.52
CA SER A 263 -0.16 4.50 -21.60
C SER A 263 -0.44 5.17 -20.26
N GLU A 264 0.45 6.07 -19.78
CA GLU A 264 0.20 6.83 -18.54
C GLU A 264 -0.91 7.85 -18.76
N ALA A 265 -0.91 8.54 -19.90
CA ALA A 265 -1.94 9.51 -20.26
C ALA A 265 -3.32 8.83 -20.43
N GLU A 266 -3.35 7.69 -21.12
CA GLU A 266 -4.57 6.89 -21.32
C GLU A 266 -5.13 6.39 -19.98
N LEU A 267 -4.25 5.92 -19.10
CA LEU A 267 -4.68 5.46 -17.78
C LEU A 267 -5.21 6.61 -16.93
N ARG A 268 -4.54 7.76 -16.93
CA ARG A 268 -5.02 8.96 -16.24
C ARG A 268 -6.39 9.39 -16.77
N GLU A 269 -6.58 9.38 -18.10
CA GLU A 269 -7.88 9.67 -18.71
C GLU A 269 -8.96 8.69 -18.26
N ALA A 270 -8.61 7.39 -18.13
CA ALA A 270 -9.54 6.38 -17.63
C ALA A 270 -9.96 6.64 -16.18
N PHE A 271 -9.04 7.06 -15.31
CA PHE A 271 -9.36 7.45 -13.94
C PHE A 271 -10.32 8.64 -13.91
N VAL A 272 -10.07 9.70 -14.70
CA VAL A 272 -10.93 10.88 -14.79
C VAL A 272 -12.35 10.48 -15.26
N LYS A 273 -12.43 9.74 -16.36
CA LYS A 273 -13.72 9.31 -16.94
C LYS A 273 -14.52 8.43 -15.98
N LEU A 274 -13.83 7.50 -15.29
CA LEU A 274 -14.48 6.63 -14.31
C LEU A 274 -14.97 7.41 -13.10
N TYR A 275 -14.15 8.33 -12.58
CA TYR A 275 -14.52 9.20 -11.47
C TYR A 275 -15.79 10.01 -11.81
N ASP A 276 -15.80 10.70 -12.96
CA ASP A 276 -16.94 11.49 -13.44
C ASP A 276 -18.18 10.65 -13.64
N ARG A 277 -18.02 9.42 -14.13
CA ARG A 277 -19.16 8.51 -14.32
C ARG A 277 -19.73 8.08 -12.98
N CYS A 278 -18.90 7.67 -12.04
CA CYS A 278 -19.35 7.27 -10.71
C CYS A 278 -20.04 8.41 -9.96
N LEU A 279 -19.47 9.62 -10.02
CA LEU A 279 -20.07 10.78 -9.37
C LEU A 279 -21.43 11.16 -9.98
N ARG A 280 -21.59 11.06 -11.31
CA ARG A 280 -22.89 11.26 -11.97
C ARG A 280 -23.91 10.21 -11.55
N ASP A 281 -23.50 8.93 -11.47
CA ASP A 281 -24.37 7.83 -11.06
C ASP A 281 -24.87 8.03 -9.61
N LEU A 282 -23.99 8.49 -8.70
CA LEU A 282 -24.38 8.85 -7.33
C LEU A 282 -25.31 10.08 -7.26
N ASN A 283 -25.06 11.09 -8.10
CA ASN A 283 -25.89 12.30 -8.13
C ASN A 283 -27.29 12.04 -8.68
N SER A 284 -27.42 11.13 -9.64
CA SER A 284 -28.72 10.74 -10.22
C SER A 284 -29.47 9.71 -9.37
N GLY A 285 -28.82 9.08 -8.38
CA GLY A 285 -29.42 7.98 -7.62
C GLY A 285 -29.64 6.71 -8.44
N ASP A 286 -28.79 6.48 -9.47
CA ASP A 286 -28.95 5.30 -10.34
C ASP A 286 -28.46 4.03 -9.64
N GLU A 287 -29.35 3.38 -8.89
CA GLU A 287 -29.10 2.12 -8.20
C GLU A 287 -28.73 0.97 -9.16
N SER A 288 -29.00 1.12 -10.46
CA SER A 288 -28.61 0.13 -11.47
C SER A 288 -27.13 0.21 -11.87
N SER A 289 -26.44 1.30 -11.49
CA SER A 289 -25.04 1.56 -11.82
C SER A 289 -24.07 0.63 -11.10
N TYR A 290 -22.83 0.60 -11.60
CA TYR A 290 -21.78 -0.26 -11.04
C TYR A 290 -21.35 0.16 -9.65
N ILE A 291 -21.27 1.46 -9.35
CA ILE A 291 -20.87 1.94 -8.02
C ILE A 291 -21.90 1.53 -6.97
N PHE A 292 -23.20 1.60 -7.27
CA PHE A 292 -24.23 1.11 -6.35
C PHE A 292 -24.15 -0.39 -6.14
N LYS A 293 -24.13 -1.19 -7.21
CA LYS A 293 -24.15 -2.66 -7.12
C LYS A 293 -22.89 -3.26 -6.53
N HIS A 294 -21.74 -2.70 -6.88
CA HIS A 294 -20.44 -3.32 -6.55
C HIS A 294 -19.77 -2.68 -5.33
N HIS A 295 -20.25 -1.51 -4.86
CA HIS A 295 -19.66 -0.84 -3.72
C HIS A 295 -20.72 -0.44 -2.68
N ILE A 296 -21.58 0.53 -2.96
CA ILE A 296 -22.51 1.09 -1.97
C ILE A 296 -23.33 -0.01 -1.28
N SER A 297 -24.10 -0.79 -2.04
CA SER A 297 -24.96 -1.83 -1.46
C SER A 297 -24.19 -2.89 -0.67
N ARG A 298 -22.95 -3.21 -1.08
CA ARG A 298 -22.11 -4.18 -0.37
C ARG A 298 -21.59 -3.63 0.95
N ILE A 299 -21.16 -2.36 0.97
CA ILE A 299 -20.68 -1.71 2.19
C ILE A 299 -21.84 -1.52 3.17
N GLU A 300 -23.00 -1.05 2.71
CA GLU A 300 -24.21 -0.92 3.54
C GLU A 300 -24.64 -2.26 4.13
N GLN A 301 -24.67 -3.32 3.32
CA GLN A 301 -24.95 -4.67 3.82
C GLN A 301 -23.93 -5.13 4.88
N GLN A 302 -22.64 -4.85 4.65
CA GLN A 302 -21.59 -5.22 5.60
C GLN A 302 -21.72 -4.46 6.91
N LEU A 303 -21.98 -3.15 6.87
CA LEU A 303 -22.10 -2.31 8.05
C LEU A 303 -23.40 -2.56 8.85
N SER A 304 -24.48 -2.98 8.17
CA SER A 304 -25.74 -3.32 8.85
C SER A 304 -25.61 -4.45 9.88
N TYR A 305 -24.63 -5.36 9.72
CA TYR A 305 -24.32 -6.37 10.74
C TYR A 305 -23.78 -5.80 12.06
N TYR A 306 -23.37 -4.54 12.05
CA TYR A 306 -22.78 -3.83 13.20
C TYR A 306 -23.63 -2.63 13.63
N ASP A 307 -24.88 -2.51 13.14
CA ASP A 307 -25.77 -1.37 13.37
C ASP A 307 -25.11 -0.02 12.96
N ARG A 308 -24.27 -0.04 11.91
CA ARG A 308 -23.61 1.13 11.32
C ARG A 308 -24.15 1.40 9.91
N THR A 309 -24.04 2.66 9.48
CA THR A 309 -24.46 3.11 8.14
C THR A 309 -23.26 3.65 7.37
N TYR A 310 -23.34 3.57 6.05
CA TYR A 310 -22.37 4.20 5.16
C TYR A 310 -22.94 5.55 4.70
N ALA A 311 -22.42 6.63 5.26
CA ALA A 311 -22.88 7.99 5.00
C ALA A 311 -22.34 8.54 3.65
N TRP A 312 -22.47 7.77 2.58
CA TRP A 312 -21.96 8.14 1.25
C TRP A 312 -22.64 9.37 0.65
N GLN A 313 -23.88 9.67 1.10
CA GLN A 313 -24.64 10.83 0.64
C GLN A 313 -24.04 12.15 1.09
N ASP A 314 -23.36 12.16 2.23
CA ASP A 314 -22.74 13.34 2.84
C ASP A 314 -21.49 13.78 2.11
N ASP A 315 -20.74 12.79 1.55
CA ASP A 315 -19.53 13.01 0.74
C ASP A 315 -19.46 12.01 -0.41
N LYS A 316 -20.04 12.40 -1.54
CA LYS A 316 -20.10 11.56 -2.75
C LYS A 316 -18.74 11.42 -3.43
N ASP A 317 -17.89 12.45 -3.35
CA ASP A 317 -16.54 12.40 -3.90
C ASP A 317 -15.69 11.38 -3.13
N GLN A 318 -15.79 11.36 -1.80
CA GLN A 318 -15.16 10.32 -0.98
C GLN A 318 -15.69 8.92 -1.30
N ALA A 319 -17.00 8.77 -1.55
CA ALA A 319 -17.56 7.47 -1.92
C ALA A 319 -17.05 6.97 -3.29
N VAL A 320 -16.81 7.88 -4.25
CA VAL A 320 -16.15 7.55 -5.52
C VAL A 320 -14.72 7.11 -5.30
N VAL A 321 -13.96 7.82 -4.45
CA VAL A 321 -12.59 7.46 -4.06
C VAL A 321 -12.56 6.08 -3.42
N ASP A 322 -13.44 5.81 -2.45
CA ASP A 322 -13.57 4.51 -1.79
C ASP A 322 -13.78 3.37 -2.80
N TYR A 323 -14.66 3.59 -3.79
CA TYR A 323 -14.93 2.60 -4.83
C TYR A 323 -13.72 2.36 -5.73
N ILE A 324 -13.11 3.42 -6.29
CA ILE A 324 -11.98 3.29 -7.21
C ILE A 324 -10.78 2.68 -6.50
N ALA A 325 -10.43 3.14 -5.30
CA ALA A 325 -9.34 2.58 -4.50
C ALA A 325 -9.57 1.10 -4.16
N SER A 326 -10.82 0.65 -4.06
CA SER A 326 -11.15 -0.74 -3.77
C SER A 326 -10.92 -1.70 -4.94
N MET A 327 -10.70 -1.21 -6.16
CA MET A 327 -10.59 -2.04 -7.36
C MET A 327 -9.26 -2.78 -7.43
N THR A 328 -9.28 -3.92 -8.09
CA THR A 328 -8.06 -4.55 -8.63
C THR A 328 -7.76 -3.97 -10.01
N ASP A 329 -6.51 -4.11 -10.47
CA ASP A 329 -6.10 -3.61 -11.80
C ASP A 329 -6.96 -4.22 -12.91
N GLY A 330 -7.22 -5.52 -12.82
CA GLY A 330 -8.04 -6.23 -13.80
C GLY A 330 -9.49 -5.74 -13.82
N TYR A 331 -10.10 -5.53 -12.64
CA TYR A 331 -11.46 -5.03 -12.55
C TYR A 331 -11.58 -3.59 -13.06
N PHE A 332 -10.59 -2.74 -12.75
CA PHE A 332 -10.54 -1.37 -13.28
C PHE A 332 -10.52 -1.36 -14.82
N CYS A 333 -9.61 -2.13 -15.44
CA CYS A 333 -9.53 -2.23 -16.91
C CYS A 333 -10.83 -2.77 -17.53
N GLU A 334 -11.39 -3.85 -16.97
CA GLU A 334 -12.64 -4.43 -17.50
C GLU A 334 -13.80 -3.45 -17.42
N LEU A 335 -13.96 -2.78 -16.27
CA LEU A 335 -15.05 -1.84 -16.06
C LEU A 335 -14.93 -0.61 -16.97
N THR A 336 -13.73 -0.03 -17.06
CA THR A 336 -13.51 1.17 -17.90
C THR A 336 -13.64 0.87 -19.38
N SER A 337 -13.14 -0.25 -19.89
CA SER A 337 -13.33 -0.67 -21.28
C SER A 337 -14.82 -0.90 -21.61
N LYS A 338 -15.59 -1.42 -20.67
CA LYS A 338 -17.03 -1.62 -20.83
C LYS A 338 -17.81 -0.32 -20.82
N LEU A 339 -17.44 0.62 -19.97
CA LEU A 339 -18.14 1.92 -19.86
C LEU A 339 -17.73 2.91 -20.95
N PHE A 340 -16.51 2.79 -21.47
CA PHE A 340 -15.90 3.71 -22.42
C PHE A 340 -15.30 2.94 -23.60
N PRO A 341 -16.11 2.45 -24.53
CA PRO A 341 -15.62 1.79 -25.74
C PRO A 341 -14.70 2.75 -26.52
N GLY A 342 -13.43 2.39 -26.66
CA GLY A 342 -12.38 3.23 -27.29
C GLY A 342 -11.24 3.60 -26.34
N LEU A 343 -11.34 3.28 -25.04
CA LEU A 343 -10.18 3.21 -24.18
C LEU A 343 -9.53 1.83 -24.34
N GLU A 344 -8.36 1.80 -24.92
CA GLU A 344 -7.56 0.59 -25.08
C GLU A 344 -6.43 0.61 -24.05
N PHE A 345 -6.40 -0.38 -23.18
CA PHE A 345 -5.27 -0.58 -22.28
C PHE A 345 -4.22 -1.45 -22.96
N PRO A 346 -2.92 -1.26 -22.65
CA PRO A 346 -1.90 -2.15 -23.14
C PRO A 346 -2.28 -3.60 -22.90
N HIS A 347 -2.30 -4.40 -23.96
CA HIS A 347 -2.55 -5.83 -23.83
C HIS A 347 -1.53 -6.41 -22.87
N ARG A 348 -1.99 -7.20 -21.90
CA ARG A 348 -1.10 -7.97 -21.03
C ARG A 348 -0.26 -8.89 -21.90
N THR A 349 0.96 -8.49 -22.22
CA THR A 349 1.89 -9.36 -22.92
C THR A 349 2.35 -10.45 -21.96
N TYR A 350 1.94 -11.68 -22.20
CA TYR A 350 2.38 -12.82 -21.42
C TYR A 350 3.84 -13.10 -21.76
N ILE A 351 4.77 -12.80 -20.87
CA ILE A 351 6.16 -13.23 -20.99
C ILE A 351 6.26 -14.56 -20.24
N CYS A 352 6.02 -15.64 -20.94
CA CYS A 352 6.37 -16.96 -20.44
C CYS A 352 7.89 -17.09 -20.50
N LEU A 353 8.55 -16.98 -19.38
CA LEU A 353 9.92 -17.49 -19.25
C LEU A 353 9.83 -19.01 -19.32
N LEU A 354 9.84 -19.56 -20.53
CA LEU A 354 10.20 -20.95 -20.70
C LEU A 354 11.54 -21.16 -19.97
N TYR A 355 11.53 -22.07 -19.04
CA TYR A 355 12.71 -22.58 -18.36
C TYR A 355 13.76 -23.00 -19.41
N THR A 356 14.67 -22.10 -19.73
CA THR A 356 15.86 -22.34 -20.55
C THR A 356 17.12 -22.14 -19.75
N SER A 357 17.08 -22.41 -18.45
CA SER A 357 18.30 -22.65 -17.69
C SER A 357 18.58 -24.14 -17.72
N PRO A 358 19.65 -24.61 -18.34
CA PRO A 358 20.12 -25.95 -18.04
C PRO A 358 20.49 -25.97 -16.56
N SER A 359 19.92 -26.90 -15.82
CA SER A 359 20.36 -27.20 -14.44
C SER A 359 21.86 -27.43 -14.44
N PRO A 360 22.60 -26.91 -13.45
CA PRO A 360 24.01 -27.22 -13.29
C PRO A 360 24.24 -28.70 -13.06
#